data_0e227395b876fa2093f34513efc106cd
#
_entry.id   0e227395b876fa2093f34513efc106cd
#
_cell.length_a   1.000
_cell.length_b   1.000
_cell.length_c   1.000
_cell.angle_alpha   90.00
_cell.angle_beta   90.00
_cell.angle_gamma   90.00
#
_symmetry.space_group_name_H-M   'P 1'
#
loop_
_entity.id
_entity.type
_entity.pdbx_description
1 polymer ?
#
loop_
_entity_poly.entity_id
_entity_poly.type
_entity_poly.pdbx_seq_one_letter_code
_entity_poly.pdbx_strand_id
1 'polypeptide(L)'
;MSTDEEQIVWQGRFVVAKTRGKWEYVSRARNIRAAVILAVEDGHVLLVEQVRVPLDRICIELPAGLIGDDDGGEDESAETAAGRELEEETGYRAARIETIGEFWSSPGMVSESFTLLRATGLTKVGLGGGTSGENITVHRVALAALEEFLATRRAMGNAIDVRLLTLLGPKILGES
;
A
#
# COMPACT_ATOMS: atom_id res chain seq x y z
N MET A 1 -14.13 -26.17 -5.98
CA MET A 1 -13.09 -25.77 -4.99
C MET A 1 -12.22 -26.98 -4.79
N SER A 2 -10.88 -26.84 -4.70
CA SER A 2 -9.99 -27.95 -4.37
C SER A 2 -10.30 -28.43 -2.96
N THR A 3 -10.46 -29.76 -2.79
CA THR A 3 -10.63 -30.40 -1.48
C THR A 3 -9.29 -30.70 -0.82
N ASP A 4 -8.19 -30.32 -1.48
CA ASP A 4 -6.85 -30.56 -0.99
C ASP A 4 -6.58 -29.72 0.29
N GLU A 5 -5.99 -30.35 1.27
CA GLU A 5 -5.66 -29.73 2.55
C GLU A 5 -4.50 -28.75 2.37
N GLU A 6 -4.58 -27.61 3.06
CA GLU A 6 -3.51 -26.63 3.09
C GLU A 6 -2.36 -27.14 3.98
N GLN A 7 -1.14 -27.06 3.48
CA GLN A 7 0.07 -27.43 4.20
C GLN A 7 1.06 -26.28 4.27
N ILE A 8 1.63 -26.03 5.43
CA ILE A 8 2.72 -25.08 5.62
C ILE A 8 4.03 -25.81 5.28
N VAL A 9 4.75 -25.28 4.28
CA VAL A 9 6.05 -25.81 3.87
C VAL A 9 7.22 -25.02 4.45
N TRP A 10 7.01 -23.75 4.78
CA TRP A 10 7.98 -22.92 5.50
C TRP A 10 7.25 -21.77 6.22
N GLN A 11 7.74 -21.43 7.41
CA GLN A 11 7.21 -20.33 8.21
C GLN A 11 8.34 -19.46 8.74
N GLY A 12 8.31 -18.18 8.37
CA GLY A 12 9.14 -17.13 8.93
C GLY A 12 8.38 -16.28 9.95
N ARG A 13 9.00 -15.18 10.34
CA ARG A 13 8.40 -14.22 11.27
C ARG A 13 7.21 -13.47 10.65
N PHE A 14 7.31 -13.09 9.37
CA PHE A 14 6.37 -12.22 8.69
C PHE A 14 5.55 -12.92 7.61
N VAL A 15 6.07 -13.98 7.01
CA VAL A 15 5.45 -14.70 5.91
C VAL A 15 5.48 -16.22 6.13
N VAL A 16 4.52 -16.88 5.49
CA VAL A 16 4.35 -18.34 5.52
C VAL A 16 4.21 -18.82 4.08
N ALA A 17 5.06 -19.74 3.64
CA ALA A 17 4.91 -20.42 2.37
C ALA A 17 4.03 -21.66 2.55
N LYS A 18 3.06 -21.83 1.68
CA LYS A 18 2.02 -22.85 1.76
C LYS A 18 1.83 -23.57 0.44
N THR A 19 1.31 -24.81 0.52
CA THR A 19 0.83 -25.57 -0.63
C THR A 19 -0.62 -25.96 -0.43
N ARG A 20 -1.37 -26.05 -1.54
CA ARG A 20 -2.71 -26.65 -1.58
C ARG A 20 -2.93 -27.30 -2.96
N GLY A 21 -2.91 -28.62 -3.03
CA GLY A 21 -2.92 -29.34 -4.28
C GLY A 21 -1.71 -28.98 -5.14
N LYS A 22 -1.96 -28.33 -6.30
CA LYS A 22 -0.92 -27.90 -7.23
C LYS A 22 -0.45 -26.45 -7.00
N TRP A 23 -1.04 -25.76 -6.03
CA TRP A 23 -0.73 -24.35 -5.76
C TRP A 23 0.34 -24.22 -4.71
N GLU A 24 1.29 -23.36 -5.00
CA GLU A 24 2.29 -22.86 -4.05
C GLU A 24 2.09 -21.35 -3.93
N TYR A 25 1.99 -20.84 -2.71
CA TYR A 25 1.70 -19.44 -2.46
C TYR A 25 2.19 -18.98 -1.10
N VAL A 26 2.22 -17.66 -0.90
CA VAL A 26 2.67 -17.02 0.33
C VAL A 26 1.50 -16.31 1.01
N SER A 27 1.43 -16.42 2.33
CA SER A 27 0.51 -15.69 3.19
C SER A 27 1.28 -14.85 4.20
N ARG A 28 0.68 -13.80 4.74
CA ARG A 28 1.22 -13.15 5.95
C ARG A 28 1.07 -14.07 7.15
N ALA A 29 2.08 -14.04 8.05
CA ALA A 29 1.94 -14.64 9.37
C ALA A 29 0.93 -13.84 10.21
N ARG A 30 0.23 -14.48 11.12
CA ARG A 30 -0.70 -13.87 12.07
C ARG A 30 -1.90 -13.12 11.47
N ASN A 31 -2.26 -13.37 10.21
CA ASN A 31 -3.39 -12.73 9.50
C ASN A 31 -3.35 -11.19 9.51
N ILE A 32 -2.18 -10.59 9.61
CA ILE A 32 -1.99 -9.13 9.51
C ILE A 32 -2.49 -8.67 8.14
N ARG A 33 -3.30 -7.60 8.12
CA ARG A 33 -3.84 -6.99 6.92
C ARG A 33 -3.07 -5.70 6.60
N ALA A 34 -3.23 -5.18 5.39
CA ALA A 34 -2.65 -3.91 4.98
C ALA A 34 -3.74 -2.87 4.73
N ALA A 35 -3.52 -1.63 5.16
CA ALA A 35 -4.28 -0.45 4.77
C ALA A 35 -3.51 0.30 3.68
N VAL A 36 -4.18 0.68 2.60
CA VAL A 36 -3.62 1.47 1.51
C VAL A 36 -4.44 2.75 1.38
N ILE A 37 -3.78 3.89 1.32
CA ILE A 37 -4.45 5.19 1.49
C ILE A 37 -4.40 5.99 0.19
N LEU A 38 -5.56 6.22 -0.40
CA LEU A 38 -5.74 7.13 -1.52
C LEU A 38 -6.03 8.54 -0.96
N ALA A 39 -4.97 9.32 -0.78
CA ALA A 39 -5.03 10.68 -0.26
C ALA A 39 -5.00 11.67 -1.43
N VAL A 40 -6.19 12.09 -1.89
CA VAL A 40 -6.36 13.02 -3.01
C VAL A 40 -7.16 14.23 -2.56
N GLU A 41 -6.60 15.42 -2.77
CA GLU A 41 -7.24 16.70 -2.45
C GLU A 41 -6.69 17.81 -3.34
N ASP A 42 -7.55 18.77 -3.70
CA ASP A 42 -7.20 19.92 -4.54
C ASP A 42 -6.46 19.54 -5.83
N GLY A 43 -6.88 18.44 -6.46
CA GLY A 43 -6.28 17.94 -7.68
C GLY A 43 -4.87 17.37 -7.53
N HIS A 44 -4.44 17.07 -6.29
CA HIS A 44 -3.15 16.43 -6.00
C HIS A 44 -3.33 15.12 -5.25
N VAL A 45 -2.38 14.22 -5.44
CA VAL A 45 -2.26 12.97 -4.69
C VAL A 45 -0.99 12.98 -3.85
N LEU A 46 -1.05 12.40 -2.66
CA LEU A 46 0.14 12.09 -1.86
C LEU A 46 0.67 10.72 -2.26
N LEU A 47 1.96 10.67 -2.58
CA LEU A 47 2.70 9.46 -2.88
C LEU A 47 3.89 9.37 -1.94
N VAL A 48 4.36 8.16 -1.71
CA VAL A 48 5.57 7.87 -0.95
C VAL A 48 6.59 7.18 -1.84
N GLU A 49 7.86 7.47 -1.57
CA GLU A 49 9.01 6.86 -2.22
C GLU A 49 9.87 6.20 -1.14
N GLN A 50 10.10 4.91 -1.26
CA GLN A 50 10.88 4.15 -0.29
C GLN A 50 11.62 2.99 -0.94
N VAL A 51 12.69 2.51 -0.29
CA VAL A 51 13.41 1.31 -0.73
C VAL A 51 12.60 0.07 -0.36
N ARG A 52 12.29 -0.76 -1.35
CA ARG A 52 11.69 -2.07 -1.14
C ARG A 52 12.75 -3.16 -1.31
N VAL A 53 13.23 -3.69 -0.18
CA VAL A 53 14.28 -4.73 -0.13
C VAL A 53 13.99 -5.91 -1.05
N PRO A 54 12.75 -6.46 -1.14
CA PRO A 54 12.47 -7.57 -2.06
C PRO A 54 12.68 -7.23 -3.54
N LEU A 55 12.63 -5.95 -3.92
CA LEU A 55 12.85 -5.49 -5.29
C LEU A 55 14.28 -4.98 -5.51
N ASP A 56 15.03 -4.75 -4.42
CA ASP A 56 16.32 -4.05 -4.42
C ASP A 56 16.25 -2.72 -5.19
N ARG A 57 15.14 -1.98 -4.98
CA ARG A 57 14.84 -0.74 -5.70
C ARG A 57 14.02 0.22 -4.85
N ILE A 58 14.14 1.49 -5.21
CA ILE A 58 13.18 2.51 -4.80
C ILE A 58 11.85 2.21 -5.48
N CYS A 59 10.75 2.29 -4.73
CA CYS A 59 9.38 2.12 -5.23
C CYS A 59 8.56 3.38 -4.97
N ILE A 60 7.74 3.77 -5.94
CA ILE A 60 6.73 4.82 -5.81
C ILE A 60 5.39 4.17 -5.51
N GLU A 61 4.75 4.58 -4.41
CA GLU A 61 3.59 3.90 -3.86
C GLU A 61 2.54 4.89 -3.34
N LEU A 62 1.33 4.41 -3.09
CA LEU A 62 0.39 5.07 -2.17
C LEU A 62 0.87 4.86 -0.74
N PRO A 63 0.64 5.81 0.19
CA PRO A 63 0.87 5.60 1.61
C PRO A 63 0.16 4.33 2.08
N ALA A 64 0.83 3.51 2.88
CA ALA A 64 0.29 2.22 3.30
C ALA A 64 0.99 1.68 4.53
N GLY A 65 0.23 1.08 5.45
CA GLY A 65 0.79 0.41 6.62
C GLY A 65 0.03 -0.84 7.01
N LEU A 66 0.46 -1.46 8.09
CA LEU A 66 -0.13 -2.69 8.58
C LEU A 66 -1.26 -2.38 9.58
N ILE A 67 -2.31 -3.20 9.54
CA ILE A 67 -3.42 -3.12 10.49
C ILE A 67 -3.15 -4.14 11.59
N GLY A 68 -3.06 -3.66 12.83
CA GLY A 68 -2.92 -4.53 14.00
C GLY A 68 -1.54 -5.14 14.18
N ASP A 69 -0.48 -4.49 13.71
CA ASP A 69 0.90 -4.94 13.90
C ASP A 69 1.52 -4.47 15.22
N ASP A 70 0.97 -3.43 15.85
CA ASP A 70 1.36 -3.00 17.18
C ASP A 70 0.93 -3.99 18.28
N ASP A 71 1.71 -4.08 19.36
CA ASP A 71 1.39 -4.92 20.52
C ASP A 71 0.06 -4.48 21.15
N GLY A 72 -0.99 -5.32 20.99
CA GLY A 72 -2.36 -5.04 21.43
C GLY A 72 -3.27 -4.42 20.38
N GLY A 73 -2.82 -4.28 19.12
CA GLY A 73 -3.58 -3.70 18.01
C GLY A 73 -4.49 -4.69 17.26
N GLU A 74 -4.72 -5.92 17.78
CA GLU A 74 -5.51 -6.95 17.09
C GLU A 74 -6.93 -6.50 16.69
N ASP A 75 -7.50 -5.52 17.41
CA ASP A 75 -8.82 -4.93 17.16
C ASP A 75 -8.75 -3.57 16.43
N GLU A 76 -7.57 -3.15 15.93
CA GLU A 76 -7.42 -1.88 15.23
C GLU A 76 -8.28 -1.86 13.94
N SER A 77 -9.10 -0.81 13.77
CA SER A 77 -9.86 -0.65 12.53
C SER A 77 -8.94 -0.21 11.37
N ALA A 78 -9.33 -0.53 10.13
CA ALA A 78 -8.58 -0.11 8.95
C ALA A 78 -8.48 1.41 8.84
N GLU A 79 -9.52 2.14 9.26
CA GLU A 79 -9.56 3.60 9.27
C GLU A 79 -8.59 4.20 10.29
N THR A 80 -8.47 3.57 11.47
CA THR A 80 -7.53 4.01 12.53
C THR A 80 -6.10 3.80 12.07
N ALA A 81 -5.77 2.60 11.59
CA ALA A 81 -4.45 2.29 11.03
C ALA A 81 -4.09 3.24 9.88
N ALA A 82 -5.01 3.47 8.94
CA ALA A 82 -4.80 4.38 7.83
C ALA A 82 -4.53 5.82 8.28
N GLY A 83 -5.22 6.30 9.33
CA GLY A 83 -5.00 7.63 9.88
C GLY A 83 -3.60 7.78 10.49
N ARG A 84 -3.16 6.79 11.26
CA ARG A 84 -1.85 6.73 11.87
C ARG A 84 -0.75 6.70 10.81
N GLU A 85 -0.82 5.77 9.87
CA GLU A 85 0.16 5.61 8.79
C GLU A 85 0.25 6.83 7.87
N LEU A 86 -0.89 7.44 7.54
CA LEU A 86 -0.90 8.66 6.74
C LEU A 86 -0.12 9.78 7.43
N GLU A 87 -0.30 9.95 8.73
CA GLU A 87 0.41 10.97 9.50
C GLU A 87 1.90 10.63 9.65
N GLU A 88 2.26 9.39 9.95
CA GLU A 88 3.63 8.93 10.12
C GLU A 88 4.42 9.02 8.81
N GLU A 89 3.90 8.45 7.75
CA GLU A 89 4.59 8.42 6.46
C GLU A 89 4.62 9.78 5.78
N THR A 90 3.49 10.51 5.77
CA THR A 90 3.34 11.71 4.94
C THR A 90 3.36 13.01 5.73
N GLY A 91 3.13 12.98 7.04
CA GLY A 91 2.93 14.18 7.86
C GLY A 91 1.61 14.90 7.60
N TYR A 92 0.63 14.24 6.98
CA TYR A 92 -0.70 14.77 6.78
C TYR A 92 -1.73 14.03 7.63
N ARG A 93 -2.65 14.79 8.24
CA ARG A 93 -3.83 14.29 8.93
C ARG A 93 -5.05 14.48 8.06
N ALA A 94 -5.89 13.45 7.94
CA ALA A 94 -7.15 13.52 7.23
C ALA A 94 -8.30 13.87 8.20
N ALA A 95 -9.23 14.73 7.77
CA ALA A 95 -10.46 14.97 8.51
C ALA A 95 -11.46 13.80 8.36
N ARG A 96 -11.37 13.04 7.26
CA ARG A 96 -12.23 11.89 6.98
C ARG A 96 -11.46 10.81 6.27
N ILE A 97 -11.66 9.57 6.71
CA ILE A 97 -11.15 8.36 6.08
C ILE A 97 -12.33 7.41 5.86
N GLU A 98 -12.46 6.89 4.65
CA GLU A 98 -13.55 6.01 4.23
C GLU A 98 -13.01 4.77 3.56
N THR A 99 -13.47 3.60 3.98
CA THR A 99 -13.16 2.34 3.29
C THR A 99 -13.82 2.29 1.93
N ILE A 100 -13.02 2.06 0.87
CA ILE A 100 -13.51 1.82 -0.50
C ILE A 100 -13.82 0.34 -0.69
N GLY A 101 -12.94 -0.55 -0.21
CA GLY A 101 -13.13 -1.98 -0.31
C GLY A 101 -11.85 -2.77 -0.08
N GLU A 102 -11.95 -4.09 -0.16
CA GLU A 102 -10.85 -5.03 -0.06
C GLU A 102 -10.43 -5.52 -1.44
N PHE A 103 -9.11 -5.59 -1.68
CA PHE A 103 -8.52 -5.95 -2.96
C PHE A 103 -7.31 -6.86 -2.78
N TRP A 104 -6.97 -7.65 -3.81
CA TRP A 104 -5.82 -8.54 -3.85
C TRP A 104 -4.81 -8.06 -4.87
N SER A 105 -3.53 -7.99 -4.51
CA SER A 105 -2.47 -7.52 -5.40
C SER A 105 -2.02 -8.59 -6.40
N SER A 106 -1.88 -9.83 -5.98
CA SER A 106 -1.35 -10.93 -6.79
C SER A 106 -1.96 -12.28 -6.39
N PRO A 107 -3.29 -12.51 -6.66
CA PRO A 107 -4.03 -13.66 -6.14
C PRO A 107 -3.58 -15.04 -6.68
N GLY A 108 -2.69 -15.05 -7.66
CA GLY A 108 -2.07 -16.28 -8.17
C GLY A 108 -0.80 -16.70 -7.41
N MET A 109 -0.25 -15.84 -6.54
CA MET A 109 1.01 -16.10 -5.85
C MET A 109 0.95 -15.78 -4.35
N VAL A 110 0.11 -14.85 -3.93
CA VAL A 110 -0.07 -14.49 -2.54
C VAL A 110 -1.55 -14.50 -2.17
N SER A 111 -1.85 -14.83 -0.92
CA SER A 111 -3.21 -14.71 -0.38
C SER A 111 -3.45 -13.36 0.30
N GLU A 112 -2.47 -12.47 0.29
CA GLU A 112 -2.58 -11.16 0.91
C GLU A 112 -3.63 -10.30 0.20
N SER A 113 -4.53 -9.73 1.00
CA SER A 113 -5.40 -8.63 0.61
C SER A 113 -4.97 -7.32 1.26
N PHE A 114 -5.45 -6.22 0.73
CA PHE A 114 -5.35 -4.91 1.36
C PHE A 114 -6.71 -4.20 1.34
N THR A 115 -6.95 -3.39 2.36
CA THR A 115 -8.08 -2.49 2.38
C THR A 115 -7.65 -1.17 1.74
N LEU A 116 -8.34 -0.74 0.68
CA LEU A 116 -8.16 0.59 0.09
C LEU A 116 -9.07 1.59 0.78
N LEU A 117 -8.49 2.68 1.28
CA LEU A 117 -9.20 3.75 1.97
C LEU A 117 -8.96 5.08 1.25
N ARG A 118 -9.97 5.93 1.25
CA ARG A 118 -9.86 7.31 0.75
C ARG A 118 -9.76 8.29 1.92
N ALA A 119 -8.73 9.12 1.90
CA ALA A 119 -8.49 10.18 2.87
C ALA A 119 -8.76 11.55 2.24
N THR A 120 -9.55 12.40 2.93
CA THR A 120 -9.93 13.74 2.50
C THR A 120 -9.87 14.74 3.67
N GLY A 121 -9.86 16.06 3.35
CA GLY A 121 -9.70 17.10 4.36
C GLY A 121 -8.28 17.09 4.94
N LEU A 122 -7.28 17.05 4.06
CA LEU A 122 -5.87 16.85 4.43
C LEU A 122 -5.27 18.13 5.03
N THR A 123 -4.69 18.01 6.21
CA THR A 123 -3.95 19.09 6.86
C THR A 123 -2.52 18.64 7.14
N LYS A 124 -1.54 19.45 6.72
CA LYS A 124 -0.14 19.18 7.03
C LYS A 124 0.12 19.43 8.52
N VAL A 125 0.53 18.41 9.26
CA VAL A 125 0.75 18.45 10.71
C VAL A 125 2.18 18.09 11.11
N GLY A 126 2.97 17.52 10.21
CA GLY A 126 4.34 17.08 10.46
C GLY A 126 5.17 17.00 9.19
N LEU A 127 6.41 16.53 9.32
CA LEU A 127 7.30 16.34 8.18
C LEU A 127 6.95 15.07 7.39
N GLY A 128 6.46 14.04 8.08
CA GLY A 128 6.39 12.68 7.56
C GLY A 128 7.78 12.04 7.49
N GLY A 129 7.91 11.01 6.70
CA GLY A 129 9.17 10.29 6.50
C GLY A 129 9.17 8.89 7.09
N GLY A 130 8.04 8.46 7.67
CA GLY A 130 7.87 7.18 8.33
C GLY A 130 8.48 7.14 9.73
N THR A 131 8.52 5.96 10.31
CA THR A 131 9.15 5.69 11.59
C THR A 131 10.66 5.50 11.45
N SER A 132 11.37 5.33 12.57
CA SER A 132 12.83 5.23 12.60
C SER A 132 13.33 4.07 11.69
N GLY A 133 14.05 4.42 10.62
CA GLY A 133 14.68 3.48 9.69
C GLY A 133 13.98 3.29 8.35
N GLU A 134 12.80 3.87 8.13
CA GLU A 134 12.05 3.70 6.86
C GLU A 134 12.53 4.62 5.74
N ASN A 135 13.01 5.83 6.06
CA ASN A 135 13.54 6.80 5.09
C ASN A 135 12.58 7.08 3.91
N ILE A 136 11.33 7.38 4.23
CA ILE A 136 10.29 7.67 3.25
C ILE A 136 10.42 9.10 2.73
N THR A 137 10.38 9.28 1.41
CA THR A 137 10.25 10.60 0.78
C THR A 137 8.82 10.82 0.32
N VAL A 138 8.23 11.95 0.74
CA VAL A 138 6.84 12.31 0.42
C VAL A 138 6.76 13.17 -0.84
N HIS A 139 5.86 12.83 -1.74
CA HIS A 139 5.57 13.58 -2.95
C HIS A 139 4.12 14.03 -2.96
N ARG A 140 3.86 15.33 -3.12
CA ARG A 140 2.54 15.86 -3.43
C ARG A 140 2.48 16.19 -4.92
N VAL A 141 1.83 15.32 -5.70
CA VAL A 141 1.85 15.33 -7.16
C VAL A 141 0.49 15.76 -7.69
N ALA A 142 0.47 16.75 -8.59
CA ALA A 142 -0.75 17.12 -9.29
C ALA A 142 -1.23 15.94 -10.16
N LEU A 143 -2.52 15.60 -10.11
CA LEU A 143 -3.08 14.51 -10.92
C LEU A 143 -2.85 14.73 -12.42
N ALA A 144 -2.86 15.99 -12.88
CA ALA A 144 -2.57 16.33 -14.26
C ALA A 144 -1.11 16.04 -14.68
N ALA A 145 -0.16 16.05 -13.72
CA ALA A 145 1.27 15.77 -13.95
C ALA A 145 1.69 14.35 -13.54
N LEU A 146 0.76 13.53 -13.05
CA LEU A 146 1.07 12.23 -12.46
C LEU A 146 1.75 11.29 -13.46
N GLU A 147 1.27 11.26 -14.69
CA GLU A 147 1.83 10.38 -15.74
C GLU A 147 3.29 10.74 -16.04
N GLU A 148 3.59 12.02 -16.22
CA GLU A 148 4.95 12.51 -16.45
C GLU A 148 5.86 12.23 -15.25
N PHE A 149 5.36 12.47 -14.04
CA PHE A 149 6.07 12.14 -12.80
C PHE A 149 6.45 10.66 -12.76
N LEU A 150 5.49 9.76 -12.97
CA LEU A 150 5.74 8.32 -12.93
C LEU A 150 6.64 7.85 -14.09
N ALA A 151 6.52 8.43 -15.29
CA ALA A 151 7.42 8.15 -16.41
C ALA A 151 8.87 8.54 -16.08
N THR A 152 9.06 9.70 -15.47
CA THR A 152 10.38 10.17 -15.01
C THR A 152 10.97 9.23 -13.96
N ARG A 153 10.19 8.84 -12.95
CA ARG A 153 10.64 7.91 -11.91
C ARG A 153 11.01 6.54 -12.49
N ARG A 154 10.23 6.04 -13.44
CA ARG A 154 10.52 4.79 -14.14
C ARG A 154 11.81 4.89 -14.96
N ALA A 155 12.06 6.01 -15.64
CA ALA A 155 13.29 6.24 -16.39
C ALA A 155 14.54 6.28 -15.47
N MET A 156 14.38 6.67 -14.20
CA MET A 156 15.41 6.63 -13.17
C MET A 156 15.63 5.21 -12.59
N GLY A 157 14.86 4.21 -13.02
CA GLY A 157 14.96 2.82 -12.54
C GLY A 157 14.07 2.50 -11.33
N ASN A 158 13.23 3.42 -10.89
CA ASN A 158 12.31 3.18 -9.77
C ASN A 158 11.20 2.21 -10.18
N ALA A 159 10.79 1.35 -9.25
CA ALA A 159 9.58 0.55 -9.38
C ALA A 159 8.34 1.44 -9.18
N ILE A 160 7.25 1.08 -9.84
CA ILE A 160 5.95 1.74 -9.69
C ILE A 160 4.97 0.67 -9.18
N ASP A 161 4.38 0.93 -8.03
CA ASP A 161 3.43 0.02 -7.42
C ASP A 161 2.14 -0.12 -8.27
N VAL A 162 1.62 -1.33 -8.38
CA VAL A 162 0.44 -1.62 -9.19
C VAL A 162 -0.81 -0.85 -8.73
N ARG A 163 -0.90 -0.52 -7.44
CA ARG A 163 -2.03 0.24 -6.87
C ARG A 163 -2.17 1.64 -7.46
N LEU A 164 -1.09 2.21 -8.02
CA LEU A 164 -1.12 3.49 -8.73
C LEU A 164 -1.90 3.44 -10.04
N LEU A 165 -2.20 2.25 -10.58
CA LEU A 165 -3.07 2.11 -11.76
C LEU A 165 -4.48 2.66 -11.53
N THR A 166 -4.95 2.70 -10.26
CA THR A 166 -6.24 3.33 -9.91
C THR A 166 -6.30 4.81 -10.29
N LEU A 167 -5.16 5.49 -10.26
CA LEU A 167 -5.03 6.92 -10.61
C LEU A 167 -4.80 7.15 -12.10
N LEU A 168 -4.31 6.12 -12.81
CA LEU A 168 -4.02 6.18 -14.25
C LEU A 168 -5.14 5.59 -15.11
N GLY A 169 -6.20 5.06 -14.49
CA GLY A 169 -7.25 4.31 -15.17
C GLY A 169 -7.82 4.99 -16.41
N PRO A 170 -8.32 6.25 -16.35
CA PRO A 170 -8.88 6.94 -17.51
C PRO A 170 -7.89 7.02 -18.67
N LYS A 171 -6.64 7.38 -18.40
CA LYS A 171 -5.59 7.50 -19.43
C LYS A 171 -5.18 6.16 -20.03
N ILE A 172 -5.10 5.10 -19.21
CA ILE A 172 -4.82 3.74 -19.70
C ILE A 172 -5.94 3.25 -20.61
N LEU A 173 -7.19 3.62 -20.33
CA LEU A 173 -8.35 3.28 -21.15
C LEU A 173 -8.50 4.19 -22.39
N GLY A 174 -7.64 5.20 -22.56
CA GLY A 174 -7.68 6.15 -23.66
C GLY A 174 -8.77 7.23 -23.50
N GLU A 175 -9.27 7.42 -22.30
CA GLU A 175 -10.20 8.49 -21.95
C GLU A 175 -9.38 9.78 -21.63
N SER A 176 -9.64 10.84 -22.35
CA SER A 176 -8.99 12.16 -22.17
C SER A 176 -9.75 13.04 -21.17
#